data_2db4ab09594744c6833b028214d41abd
#
_entry.id   2db4ab09594744c6833b028214d41abd
#
_cell.length_a   1.000
_cell.length_b   1.000
_cell.length_c   1.000
_cell.angle_alpha   90.00
_cell.angle_beta   90.00
_cell.angle_gamma   90.00
#
_symmetry.space_group_name_H-M   'P 1'
#
loop_
_entity.id
_entity.type
_entity.pdbx_description
1 polymer ?
#
loop_
_entity_poly.entity_id
_entity_poly.type
_entity_poly.pdbx_seq_one_letter_code
_entity_poly.pdbx_strand_id
1 'polypeptide(L)' 'MLAVGLPMETDGSTAKVTMLGHRLALIENHRGVYAYTEKGITLTGPEGMLSVYGKDLEIKELDREQMLVEGYITGVTYE' A
#
# COMPACT_ATOMS: atom_id res chain seq x y z
N MET A 1 22.52 -0.94 8.11
CA MET A 1 22.16 -0.98 7.65
C MET A 1 21.86 -0.90 6.99
N LEU A 2 21.85 -0.80 6.87
CA LEU A 2 21.46 -0.73 6.22
C LEU A 2 21.14 -0.63 5.34
N ALA A 3 21.10 -0.56 5.16
CA ALA A 3 20.67 -0.48 4.45
C ALA A 3 20.43 -0.38 3.78
N VAL A 4 20.40 -0.22 3.79
CA VAL A 4 20.04 -0.12 3.26
C VAL A 4 19.60 0.00 2.41
N GLY A 5 19.38 0.09 2.31
CA GLY A 5 18.88 0.18 1.57
C GLY A 5 18.81 0.13 0.52
N LEU A 6 18.71 0.06 0.16
CA LEU A 6 18.63 -0.01 -0.78
C LEU A 6 18.05 -0.22 -1.72
N PRO A 7 17.86 -0.07 -2.12
CA PRO A 7 17.10 -0.03 -2.94
C PRO A 7 16.70 -0.67 -3.75
N MET A 8 16.38 -1.02 -3.99
CA MET A 8 15.99 -1.42 -4.64
C MET A 8 15.16 -1.53 -5.26
N GLU A 9 14.86 -1.46 -5.56
CA GLU A 9 14.14 -1.51 -5.99
C GLU A 9 13.50 -1.79 -6.79
N THR A 10 13.22 -2.09 -7.22
CA THR A 10 12.18 -2.02 -8.06
C THR A 10 12.26 -2.94 -9.19
N ASP A 11 12.27 -4.21 -8.92
CA ASP A 11 12.33 -5.25 -9.91
C ASP A 11 10.96 -5.86 -10.18
N GLY A 12 9.89 -5.26 -9.63
CA GLY A 12 8.55 -5.77 -9.86
C GLY A 12 8.14 -6.90 -8.95
N SER A 13 8.99 -7.28 -8.02
CA SER A 13 8.68 -8.39 -7.14
C SER A 13 8.05 -7.96 -5.82
N THR A 14 7.87 -6.67 -5.61
CA THR A 14 7.37 -6.16 -4.34
C THR A 14 6.43 -4.99 -4.58
N ALA A 15 5.33 -4.95 -3.84
CA ALA A 15 4.49 -3.77 -3.82
C ALA A 15 5.17 -2.72 -2.94
N LYS A 16 5.12 -1.48 -3.37
CA LYS A 16 5.79 -0.39 -2.68
C LYS A 16 4.78 0.58 -2.12
N VAL A 17 4.95 0.95 -0.85
CA VAL A 17 4.06 1.89 -0.19
C VAL A 17 4.84 3.14 0.18
N THR A 18 4.35 4.28 -0.25
CA THR A 18 4.93 5.57 0.11
C THR A 18 3.91 6.31 0.94
N MET A 19 4.30 6.72 2.15
CA MET A 19 3.41 7.44 3.05
C MET A 19 3.73 8.91 3.04
N LEU A 20 2.70 9.73 3.06
CA LEU A 20 2.84 11.17 3.26
C LEU A 20 2.12 11.49 4.56
N GLY A 21 2.87 11.52 5.65
CA GLY A 21 2.31 11.65 6.97
C GLY A 21 1.42 10.46 7.28
N HIS A 22 0.33 10.71 7.97
CA HIS A 22 -0.63 9.65 8.30
C HIS A 22 -1.87 9.72 7.41
N ARG A 23 -1.85 10.60 6.40
CA ARG A 23 -3.07 10.91 5.66
C ARG A 23 -3.12 10.37 4.26
N LEU A 24 -2.00 10.07 3.66
CA LEU A 24 -1.96 9.59 2.29
C LEU A 24 -0.99 8.42 2.18
N ALA A 25 -1.38 7.45 1.38
CA ALA A 25 -0.50 6.33 1.04
C ALA A 25 -0.60 6.08 -0.45
N LEU A 26 0.53 6.08 -1.12
CA LEU A 26 0.60 5.70 -2.52
C LEU A 26 1.14 4.29 -2.57
N ILE A 27 0.36 3.39 -3.16
CA ILE A 27 0.73 2.00 -3.27
C ILE A 27 1.01 1.70 -4.74
N GLU A 28 2.20 1.21 -5.01
CA GLU A 28 2.63 0.92 -6.37
C GLU A 28 2.89 -0.56 -6.53
N ASN A 29 2.59 -1.06 -7.71
CA ASN A 29 2.84 -2.44 -8.10
C ASN A 29 1.95 -3.44 -7.36
N HIS A 30 0.72 -3.04 -7.04
CA HIS A 30 -0.26 -3.99 -6.52
C HIS A 30 -0.86 -4.78 -7.69
N ARG A 31 -1.54 -5.85 -7.36
CA ARG A 31 -2.14 -6.72 -8.37
C ARG A 31 -3.65 -6.75 -8.29
N GLY A 32 -4.23 -5.96 -7.41
CA GLY A 32 -5.68 -5.85 -7.30
C GLY A 32 -6.12 -5.64 -5.88
N VAL A 33 -7.38 -5.28 -5.72
CA VAL A 33 -7.98 -5.05 -4.41
C VAL A 33 -8.66 -6.34 -3.97
N TYR A 34 -8.29 -6.83 -2.80
CA TYR A 34 -8.88 -8.03 -2.24
C TYR A 34 -10.09 -7.69 -1.36
N ALA A 35 -9.95 -6.66 -0.53
CA ALA A 35 -11.02 -6.24 0.37
C ALA A 35 -10.86 -4.75 0.67
N TYR A 36 -11.99 -4.08 0.86
CA TYR A 36 -11.99 -2.64 1.11
C TYR A 36 -13.09 -2.30 2.09
N THR A 37 -12.68 -1.72 3.22
CA THR A 37 -13.60 -1.09 4.16
C THR A 37 -12.98 0.23 4.58
N GLU A 38 -13.75 1.06 5.29
CA GLU A 38 -13.21 2.32 5.76
C GLU A 38 -12.13 2.15 6.82
N LYS A 39 -11.97 0.95 7.35
CA LYS A 39 -10.98 0.68 8.38
C LYS A 39 -9.80 -0.15 7.89
N GLY A 40 -9.90 -0.72 6.71
CA GLY A 40 -8.82 -1.53 6.19
C GLY A 40 -8.99 -1.79 4.71
N ILE A 41 -7.88 -1.76 4.02
CA ILE A 41 -7.84 -2.06 2.59
C ILE A 41 -6.77 -3.12 2.39
N THR A 42 -7.16 -4.24 1.80
CA THR A 42 -6.23 -5.32 1.54
C THR A 42 -6.07 -5.49 0.05
N LEU A 43 -4.82 -5.55 -0.39
CA LEU A 43 -4.49 -5.70 -1.78
C LEU A 43 -3.69 -6.96 -1.97
N THR A 44 -3.77 -7.53 -3.17
CA THR A 44 -2.85 -8.59 -3.54
C THR A 44 -1.62 -7.94 -4.15
N GLY A 45 -0.47 -8.48 -3.85
CA GLY A 45 0.79 -8.02 -4.40
C GLY A 45 1.53 -9.16 -5.06
N PRO A 46 2.69 -8.87 -5.63
CA PRO A 46 3.45 -9.91 -6.34
C PRO A 46 3.88 -11.05 -5.44
N GLU A 47 4.08 -10.81 -4.17
CA GLU A 47 4.58 -11.85 -3.28
C GLU A 47 3.66 -12.12 -2.10
N GLY A 48 2.45 -11.58 -2.10
CA GLY A 48 1.52 -11.85 -1.01
C GLY A 48 0.54 -10.73 -0.86
N MET A 49 0.00 -10.61 0.34
CA MET A 49 -1.02 -9.61 0.61
C MET A 49 -0.42 -8.41 1.32
N LEU A 50 -1.04 -7.27 1.08
CA LEU A 50 -0.63 -6.01 1.68
C LEU A 50 -1.88 -5.38 2.25
N SER A 51 -1.85 -4.96 3.52
CA SER A 51 -3.02 -4.35 4.15
C SER A 51 -2.68 -3.00 4.72
N VAL A 52 -3.59 -2.05 4.52
CA VAL A 52 -3.50 -0.71 5.07
C VAL A 52 -4.63 -0.56 6.07
N TYR A 53 -4.33 -0.14 7.28
CA TYR A 53 -5.31 -0.01 8.36
C TYR A 53 -5.45 1.43 8.80
N GLY A 54 -6.64 1.79 9.26
CA GLY A 54 -6.85 3.13 9.76
C GLY A 54 -8.31 3.43 10.01
N LYS A 55 -8.67 4.69 9.81
CA LYS A 55 -10.03 5.19 9.96
C LYS A 55 -10.39 6.04 8.77
N ASP A 56 -11.63 5.94 8.34
CA ASP A 56 -12.15 6.75 7.24
C ASP A 56 -11.29 6.64 6.00
N LEU A 57 -10.83 5.44 5.70
CA LEU A 57 -9.98 5.20 4.55
C LEU A 57 -10.82 5.27 3.27
N GLU A 58 -10.26 5.95 2.27
CA GLU A 58 -10.90 6.12 0.98
C GLU A 58 -9.90 5.89 -0.11
N ILE A 59 -10.30 5.15 -1.14
CA ILE A 59 -9.47 5.00 -2.32
C ILE A 59 -9.76 6.19 -3.22
N LYS A 60 -8.77 7.07 -3.40
CA LYS A 60 -8.93 8.27 -4.19
C LYS A 60 -8.62 8.03 -5.65
N GLU A 61 -7.66 7.16 -5.92
CA GLU A 61 -7.30 6.80 -7.28
C GLU A 61 -6.94 5.34 -7.30
N LEU A 62 -7.32 4.68 -8.37
CA LEU A 62 -7.04 3.26 -8.53
C LEU A 62 -6.85 2.95 -10.00
N ASP A 63 -5.70 2.37 -10.33
CA ASP A 63 -5.51 1.81 -11.65
C ASP A 63 -4.88 0.43 -11.51
N ARG A 64 -4.40 -0.11 -12.60
CA ARG A 64 -3.97 -1.51 -12.61
C ARG A 64 -2.78 -1.79 -11.71
N GLU A 65 -1.96 -0.78 -11.46
CA GLU A 65 -0.74 -0.97 -10.70
C GLU A 65 -0.60 -0.04 -9.52
N GLN A 66 -1.40 1.01 -9.46
CA GLN A 66 -1.25 2.04 -8.43
C GLN A 66 -2.56 2.31 -7.74
N MET A 67 -2.45 2.67 -6.47
CA MET A 67 -3.62 3.06 -5.69
C MET A 67 -3.22 4.20 -4.77
N LEU A 68 -4.08 5.22 -4.70
CA LEU A 68 -3.89 6.31 -3.76
C LEU A 68 -4.97 6.22 -2.71
N VAL A 69 -4.56 6.13 -1.45
CA VAL A 69 -5.46 5.99 -0.31
C VAL A 69 -5.36 7.23 0.55
N GLU A 70 -6.49 7.74 0.97
CA GLU A 70 -6.56 8.89 1.87
C GLU A 70 -7.37 8.50 3.10
N GLY A 71 -7.01 9.07 4.24
CA GLY A 71 -7.70 8.80 5.50
C GLY A 71 -6.73 8.96 6.64
N TYR A 72 -7.08 8.43 7.79
CA TYR A 72 -6.16 8.41 8.92
C TYR A 72 -5.55 7.02 8.98
N ILE A 73 -4.30 6.91 8.57
CA ILE A 73 -3.64 5.61 8.40
C ILE A 73 -2.84 5.29 9.64
N THR A 74 -3.13 4.15 10.25
CA THR A 74 -2.48 3.74 11.49
C THR A 74 -1.46 2.63 11.30
N GLY A 75 -1.52 1.92 10.19
CA GLY A 75 -0.54 0.86 9.98
C GLY A 75 -0.61 0.27 8.59
N VAL A 76 0.47 -0.38 8.22
CA VAL A 76 0.59 -1.10 6.96
C VAL A 76 1.30 -2.42 7.26
N THR A 77 0.77 -3.53 6.78
CA THR A 77 1.41 -4.83 6.97
C THR A 77 1.51 -5.58 5.65
N TYR A 78 2.56 -6.38 5.55
CA TYR A 78 2.77 -7.27 4.42
C TYR A 78 2.64 -8.71 4.92
N GLU A 79 2.02 -9.56 4.11
CA GLU A 79 1.87 -10.97 4.46
C GLU A 79 2.32 -11.89 3.34
#